data_2469396416ab22b6abfc68e06320192b
#
_entry.id   2469396416ab22b6abfc68e06320192b
#
_cell.length_a   1.000
_cell.length_b   1.000
_cell.length_c   1.000
_cell.angle_alpha   90.00
_cell.angle_beta   90.00
_cell.angle_gamma   90.00
#
_symmetry.space_group_name_H-M   'P 1'
#
loop_
_entity.id
_entity.type
_entity.pdbx_description
1 polymer ?
#
loop_
_entity_poly.entity_id
_entity_poly.type
_entity_poly.pdbx_seq_one_letter_code
_entity_poly.pdbx_strand_id
1 'polypeptide(L)'
;MSDQPVIDVCDVSFAYGAAPVLEDVSFQVEQNELICIIGPNGGGKTTLVRLLLGLLRPDRGRIRVLGQSPERARQRVGYMPQHVGHDPHFPVTAMDIVLMGRLGRGGIRKTLGWYNRADRRAALEALDMVDMTAAARQTYATLSGGQRQRVLIARALCGQPALLLLDEPTANVDALGESRLMDILKRLSGQMSIVTVSHDLGLVSNLVQRVICVNRRVLIHPTSHITGQVFEDLYGTQRRIVEHGEVTPGRPGNG
;
A
#
# COMPACT_ATOMS: atom_id res chain seq x y z
N MET A 1 -6.23 6.16 -25.61
CA MET A 1 -5.89 6.12 -24.18
C MET A 1 -4.39 5.90 -24.14
N SER A 2 -3.61 6.74 -23.47
CA SER A 2 -2.15 6.71 -23.52
C SER A 2 -1.62 5.42 -22.89
N ASP A 3 -0.89 4.66 -23.67
CA ASP A 3 -0.24 3.37 -23.37
C ASP A 3 0.99 3.55 -22.44
N GLN A 4 0.94 4.55 -21.53
CA GLN A 4 2.07 4.85 -20.64
C GLN A 4 1.85 4.21 -19.27
N PRO A 5 2.84 3.49 -18.75
CA PRO A 5 2.75 2.89 -17.42
C PRO A 5 2.58 3.97 -16.33
N VAL A 6 1.87 3.62 -15.28
CA VAL A 6 1.69 4.48 -14.09
C VAL A 6 3.00 4.65 -13.32
N ILE A 7 3.81 3.60 -13.27
CA ILE A 7 5.16 3.61 -12.72
C ILE A 7 6.10 3.03 -13.77
N ASP A 8 7.20 3.73 -14.03
CA ASP A 8 8.30 3.30 -14.88
C ASP A 8 9.62 3.49 -14.15
N VAL A 9 10.27 2.39 -13.82
CA VAL A 9 11.57 2.32 -13.12
C VAL A 9 12.56 1.68 -14.06
N CYS A 10 13.67 2.36 -14.37
CA CYS A 10 14.68 1.93 -15.33
C CYS A 10 16.07 2.05 -14.71
N ASP A 11 16.75 0.90 -14.56
CA ASP A 11 18.14 0.72 -14.10
C ASP A 11 18.49 1.49 -12.82
N VAL A 12 17.54 1.49 -11.87
CA VAL A 12 17.65 2.26 -10.63
C VAL A 12 18.55 1.56 -9.64
N SER A 13 19.58 2.29 -9.17
CA SER A 13 20.42 1.89 -8.05
C SER A 13 20.40 2.96 -6.97
N PHE A 14 20.44 2.54 -5.70
CA PHE A 14 20.41 3.43 -4.54
C PHE A 14 21.17 2.83 -3.36
N ALA A 15 21.96 3.66 -2.67
CA ALA A 15 22.69 3.31 -1.46
C ALA A 15 22.50 4.35 -0.34
N TYR A 16 22.52 3.92 0.92
CA TYR A 16 22.72 4.80 2.06
C TYR A 16 24.21 4.86 2.39
N GLY A 17 24.88 5.93 1.95
CA GLY A 17 26.34 6.03 2.02
C GLY A 17 27.02 4.94 1.19
N ALA A 18 27.84 4.09 1.82
CA ALA A 18 28.51 2.98 1.14
C ALA A 18 27.68 1.67 1.08
N ALA A 19 26.51 1.62 1.73
CA ALA A 19 25.69 0.42 1.82
C ALA A 19 24.66 0.36 0.67
N PRO A 20 24.83 -0.50 -0.38
CA PRO A 20 23.88 -0.65 -1.46
C PRO A 20 22.57 -1.28 -0.95
N VAL A 21 21.44 -0.71 -1.35
CA VAL A 21 20.11 -1.16 -0.96
C VAL A 21 19.30 -1.64 -2.16
N LEU A 22 19.45 -0.97 -3.32
CA LEU A 22 18.84 -1.35 -4.58
C LEU A 22 19.90 -1.31 -5.68
N GLU A 23 19.93 -2.35 -6.52
CA GLU A 23 20.92 -2.53 -7.59
C GLU A 23 20.23 -2.88 -8.90
N ASP A 24 20.37 -2.02 -9.91
CA ASP A 24 19.90 -2.21 -11.30
C ASP A 24 18.40 -2.63 -11.38
N VAL A 25 17.56 -1.94 -10.62
CA VAL A 25 16.13 -2.23 -10.52
C VAL A 25 15.39 -1.67 -11.72
N SER A 26 14.68 -2.52 -12.46
CA SER A 26 13.83 -2.13 -13.59
C SER A 26 12.49 -2.84 -13.53
N PHE A 27 11.38 -2.08 -13.59
CA PHE A 27 10.02 -2.61 -13.70
C PHE A 27 9.02 -1.53 -14.12
N GLN A 28 7.85 -1.96 -14.58
CA GLN A 28 6.73 -1.08 -14.93
C GLN A 28 5.45 -1.56 -14.24
N VAL A 29 4.55 -0.62 -13.94
CA VAL A 29 3.20 -0.87 -13.45
C VAL A 29 2.21 -0.19 -14.38
N GLU A 30 1.26 -0.97 -14.88
CA GLU A 30 0.26 -0.49 -15.84
C GLU A 30 -0.89 0.26 -15.15
N GLN A 31 -1.70 0.95 -15.94
CA GLN A 31 -2.90 1.64 -15.42
C GLN A 31 -3.91 0.64 -14.89
N ASN A 32 -4.55 0.98 -13.76
CA ASN A 32 -5.57 0.15 -13.09
C ASN A 32 -5.06 -1.23 -12.68
N GLU A 33 -3.77 -1.38 -12.48
CA GLU A 33 -3.16 -2.60 -11.99
C GLU A 33 -3.06 -2.57 -10.45
N LEU A 34 -3.39 -3.69 -9.82
CA LEU A 34 -3.13 -3.93 -8.41
C LEU A 34 -1.93 -4.87 -8.30
N ILE A 35 -0.82 -4.37 -7.76
CA ILE A 35 0.40 -5.14 -7.55
C ILE A 35 0.81 -5.17 -6.09
N CYS A 36 1.57 -6.21 -5.72
CA CYS A 36 2.17 -6.32 -4.41
C CYS A 36 3.71 -6.33 -4.49
N ILE A 37 4.34 -5.52 -3.66
CA ILE A 37 5.79 -5.54 -3.43
C ILE A 37 6.04 -6.41 -2.20
N ILE A 38 6.78 -7.50 -2.39
CA ILE A 38 7.19 -8.41 -1.31
C ILE A 38 8.71 -8.47 -1.19
N GLY A 39 9.21 -9.06 -0.12
CA GLY A 39 10.65 -9.28 0.08
C GLY A 39 11.03 -9.30 1.55
N PRO A 40 12.26 -9.72 1.89
CA PRO A 40 12.73 -9.80 3.25
C PRO A 40 12.83 -8.43 3.93
N ASN A 41 12.88 -8.43 5.27
CA ASN A 41 13.20 -7.23 6.03
C ASN A 41 14.60 -6.74 5.65
N GLY A 42 14.74 -5.43 5.40
CA GLY A 42 15.98 -4.86 4.89
C GLY A 42 16.22 -5.05 3.39
N GLY A 43 15.35 -5.76 2.65
CA GLY A 43 15.49 -6.02 1.20
C GLY A 43 15.30 -4.79 0.29
N GLY A 44 14.96 -3.61 0.83
CA GLY A 44 14.84 -2.37 0.06
C GLY A 44 13.40 -1.91 -0.24
N LYS A 45 12.36 -2.63 0.22
CA LYS A 45 10.94 -2.29 -0.03
C LYS A 45 10.59 -0.85 0.33
N THR A 46 10.83 -0.45 1.58
CA THR A 46 10.56 0.91 2.06
C THR A 46 11.39 1.97 1.33
N THR A 47 12.63 1.63 0.95
CA THR A 47 13.49 2.49 0.15
C THR A 47 12.90 2.69 -1.25
N LEU A 48 12.42 1.63 -1.89
CA LEU A 48 11.75 1.71 -3.18
C LEU A 48 10.48 2.59 -3.10
N VAL A 49 9.65 2.40 -2.07
CA VAL A 49 8.47 3.27 -1.84
C VAL A 49 8.87 4.73 -1.68
N ARG A 50 9.93 5.02 -0.93
CA ARG A 50 10.43 6.41 -0.74
C ARG A 50 10.94 7.02 -2.04
N LEU A 51 11.58 6.23 -2.90
CA LEU A 51 11.99 6.66 -4.25
C LEU A 51 10.78 6.95 -5.14
N LEU A 52 9.76 6.08 -5.14
CA LEU A 52 8.51 6.27 -5.89
C LEU A 52 7.74 7.52 -5.41
N LEU A 53 7.84 7.87 -4.13
CA LEU A 53 7.26 9.09 -3.56
C LEU A 53 8.13 10.34 -3.80
N GLY A 54 9.34 10.19 -4.35
CA GLY A 54 10.30 11.29 -4.51
C GLY A 54 10.78 11.86 -3.17
N LEU A 55 10.79 11.06 -2.11
CA LEU A 55 11.39 11.37 -0.81
C LEU A 55 12.89 11.09 -0.80
N LEU A 56 13.33 10.23 -1.72
CA LEU A 56 14.72 9.93 -2.03
C LEU A 56 14.93 10.10 -3.53
N ARG A 57 16.18 10.28 -3.95
CA ARG A 57 16.58 10.30 -5.36
C ARG A 57 17.49 9.12 -5.62
N PRO A 58 17.34 8.41 -6.74
CA PRO A 58 18.24 7.31 -7.09
C PRO A 58 19.64 7.86 -7.40
N ASP A 59 20.68 7.07 -7.09
CA ASP A 59 22.06 7.39 -7.44
C ASP A 59 22.30 7.17 -8.94
N ARG A 60 21.59 6.17 -9.53
CA ARG A 60 21.61 5.84 -10.96
C ARG A 60 20.21 5.48 -11.42
N GLY A 61 20.02 5.56 -12.74
CA GLY A 61 18.75 5.20 -13.37
C GLY A 61 17.71 6.30 -13.35
N ARG A 62 16.46 5.92 -13.63
CA ARG A 62 15.34 6.87 -13.76
C ARG A 62 14.06 6.28 -13.21
N ILE A 63 13.28 7.13 -12.54
CA ILE A 63 11.91 6.81 -12.09
C ILE A 63 10.95 7.80 -12.71
N ARG A 64 9.84 7.30 -13.25
CA ARG A 64 8.67 8.10 -13.61
C ARG A 64 7.44 7.56 -12.91
N VAL A 65 6.62 8.45 -12.39
CA VAL A 65 5.33 8.14 -11.78
C VAL A 65 4.29 9.02 -12.46
N LEU A 66 3.22 8.43 -12.99
CA LEU A 66 2.20 9.13 -13.77
C LEU A 66 2.82 9.98 -14.91
N GLY A 67 3.86 9.46 -15.57
CA GLY A 67 4.58 10.11 -16.67
C GLY A 67 5.52 11.26 -16.25
N GLN A 68 5.63 11.57 -14.95
CA GLN A 68 6.41 12.69 -14.40
C GLN A 68 7.50 12.21 -13.45
N SER A 69 8.40 13.12 -13.01
CA SER A 69 9.29 12.79 -11.89
C SER A 69 8.47 12.57 -10.61
N PRO A 70 8.92 11.69 -9.67
CA PRO A 70 8.19 11.38 -8.44
C PRO A 70 7.82 12.62 -7.63
N GLU A 71 8.71 13.62 -7.54
CA GLU A 71 8.47 14.86 -6.81
C GLU A 71 7.30 15.66 -7.38
N ARG A 72 7.14 15.67 -8.72
CA ARG A 72 6.02 16.35 -9.39
C ARG A 72 4.73 15.56 -9.31
N ALA A 73 4.84 14.22 -9.38
CA ALA A 73 3.69 13.33 -9.31
C ALA A 73 3.05 13.27 -7.92
N ARG A 74 3.78 13.62 -6.85
CA ARG A 74 3.41 13.45 -5.43
C ARG A 74 2.00 13.90 -5.08
N GLN A 75 1.52 14.99 -5.67
CA GLN A 75 0.17 15.49 -5.40
C GLN A 75 -0.94 14.58 -5.95
N ARG A 76 -0.61 13.68 -6.87
CA ARG A 76 -1.54 12.72 -7.48
C ARG A 76 -1.35 11.30 -6.95
N VAL A 77 -0.46 11.12 -5.96
CA VAL A 77 -0.21 9.86 -5.29
C VAL A 77 -0.79 9.91 -3.89
N GLY A 78 -1.67 8.96 -3.56
CA GLY A 78 -2.12 8.71 -2.20
C GLY A 78 -1.14 7.78 -1.51
N TYR A 79 -0.73 8.11 -0.29
CA TYR A 79 0.21 7.26 0.46
C TYR A 79 -0.29 6.98 1.87
N MET A 80 -0.29 5.70 2.21
CA MET A 80 -0.52 5.20 3.55
C MET A 80 0.79 4.55 4.06
N PRO A 81 1.49 5.15 5.03
CA PRO A 81 2.70 4.57 5.63
C PRO A 81 2.36 3.45 6.62
N GLN A 82 3.31 2.55 6.84
CA GLN A 82 3.22 1.43 7.78
C GLN A 82 2.90 1.88 9.21
N HIS A 83 3.53 2.94 9.67
CA HIS A 83 3.33 3.52 10.99
C HIS A 83 2.98 4.99 10.90
N VAL A 84 1.88 5.36 11.55
CA VAL A 84 1.53 6.74 11.82
C VAL A 84 1.61 6.91 13.33
N GLY A 85 2.71 7.52 13.79
CA GLY A 85 2.81 7.95 15.17
C GLY A 85 1.70 8.95 15.46
N HIS A 86 0.81 8.63 16.39
CA HIS A 86 -0.16 9.59 16.92
C HIS A 86 -0.09 9.55 18.43
N ASP A 87 -0.22 10.69 19.06
CA ASP A 87 -0.42 10.78 20.49
C ASP A 87 -1.86 10.34 20.81
N PRO A 88 -2.07 9.24 21.58
CA PRO A 88 -3.41 8.80 21.96
C PRO A 88 -4.23 9.85 22.71
N HIS A 89 -3.57 10.81 23.35
CA HIS A 89 -4.21 11.89 24.10
C HIS A 89 -4.64 13.07 23.21
N PHE A 90 -4.24 13.09 21.95
CA PHE A 90 -4.63 14.17 21.05
C PHE A 90 -6.04 13.92 20.50
N PRO A 91 -7.03 14.80 20.79
CA PRO A 91 -8.45 14.54 20.51
C PRO A 91 -8.81 14.84 19.05
N VAL A 92 -8.23 14.08 18.10
CA VAL A 92 -8.59 14.17 16.67
C VAL A 92 -9.67 13.14 16.32
N THR A 93 -10.59 13.54 15.45
CA THR A 93 -11.60 12.64 14.90
C THR A 93 -11.10 11.93 13.64
N ALA A 94 -11.80 10.86 13.21
CA ALA A 94 -11.55 10.22 11.93
C ALA A 94 -11.64 11.23 10.76
N MET A 95 -12.61 12.14 10.80
CA MET A 95 -12.75 13.23 9.82
C MET A 95 -11.52 14.13 9.77
N ASP A 96 -10.97 14.51 10.92
CA ASP A 96 -9.79 15.39 10.98
C ASP A 96 -8.57 14.70 10.35
N ILE A 97 -8.37 13.41 10.64
CA ILE A 97 -7.31 12.61 10.01
C ILE A 97 -7.48 12.56 8.49
N VAL A 98 -8.69 12.32 7.99
CA VAL A 98 -8.95 12.23 6.55
C VAL A 98 -8.74 13.59 5.86
N LEU A 99 -9.16 14.68 6.49
CA LEU A 99 -8.95 16.05 5.98
C LEU A 99 -7.45 16.39 5.81
N MET A 100 -6.54 15.79 6.59
CA MET A 100 -5.10 15.95 6.37
C MET A 100 -4.65 15.50 4.97
N GLY A 101 -5.39 14.60 4.32
CA GLY A 101 -5.16 14.20 2.92
C GLY A 101 -5.36 15.34 1.90
N ARG A 102 -5.95 16.47 2.32
CA ARG A 102 -6.13 17.68 1.50
C ARG A 102 -4.99 18.71 1.67
N LEU A 103 -4.05 18.46 2.59
CA LEU A 103 -2.86 19.31 2.77
C LEU A 103 -2.06 19.35 1.46
N GLY A 104 -1.52 20.52 1.14
CA GLY A 104 -0.76 20.76 -0.11
C GLY A 104 -1.61 21.07 -1.34
N ARG A 105 -2.94 20.87 -1.31
CA ARG A 105 -3.85 21.16 -2.44
C ARG A 105 -4.62 22.47 -2.32
N GLY A 106 -4.09 23.49 -1.71
CA GLY A 106 -4.83 24.74 -1.53
C GLY A 106 -4.09 25.85 -0.80
N GLY A 107 -2.78 25.84 -0.88
CA GLY A 107 -1.93 26.87 -0.32
C GLY A 107 -1.91 26.87 1.21
N ILE A 108 -1.34 27.94 1.79
CA ILE A 108 -1.05 28.08 3.22
C ILE A 108 -2.28 27.93 4.14
N ARG A 109 -3.47 28.28 3.65
CA ARG A 109 -4.72 28.19 4.44
C ARG A 109 -5.01 26.77 4.89
N LYS A 110 -4.80 25.76 4.02
CA LYS A 110 -5.01 24.33 4.38
C LYS A 110 -3.96 23.83 5.36
N THR A 111 -2.74 24.33 5.25
CA THR A 111 -1.68 24.02 6.22
C THR A 111 -2.03 24.52 7.62
N LEU A 112 -2.84 25.59 7.72
CA LEU A 112 -3.39 26.12 8.97
C LEU A 112 -4.70 25.42 9.41
N GLY A 113 -5.10 24.35 8.75
CA GLY A 113 -6.30 23.57 9.12
C GLY A 113 -7.63 24.19 8.64
N TRP A 114 -7.60 25.16 7.74
CA TRP A 114 -8.81 25.79 7.21
C TRP A 114 -9.33 25.01 6.00
N TYR A 115 -10.28 24.12 6.27
CA TYR A 115 -10.94 23.31 5.26
C TYR A 115 -12.31 23.90 4.88
N ASN A 116 -12.56 24.00 3.58
CA ASN A 116 -13.82 24.49 3.04
C ASN A 116 -14.86 23.35 2.89
N ARG A 117 -16.06 23.68 2.41
CA ARG A 117 -17.14 22.69 2.20
C ARG A 117 -16.75 21.59 1.21
N ALA A 118 -16.01 21.93 0.15
CA ALA A 118 -15.55 20.95 -0.84
C ALA A 118 -14.54 19.97 -0.24
N ASP A 119 -13.64 20.43 0.64
CA ASP A 119 -12.69 19.56 1.34
C ASP A 119 -13.42 18.57 2.27
N ARG A 120 -14.43 19.06 3.02
CA ARG A 120 -15.24 18.20 3.90
C ARG A 120 -16.05 17.18 3.11
N ARG A 121 -16.58 17.57 1.95
CA ARG A 121 -17.27 16.65 1.05
C ARG A 121 -16.33 15.57 0.53
N ALA A 122 -15.16 15.93 0.04
CA ALA A 122 -14.15 14.97 -0.41
C ALA A 122 -13.70 14.01 0.72
N ALA A 123 -13.62 14.50 1.97
CA ALA A 123 -13.31 13.66 3.11
C ALA A 123 -14.44 12.66 3.45
N LEU A 124 -15.71 13.08 3.33
CA LEU A 124 -16.86 12.18 3.49
C LEU A 124 -16.91 11.12 2.39
N GLU A 125 -16.70 11.52 1.14
CA GLU A 125 -16.62 10.59 0.00
C GLU A 125 -15.48 9.56 0.22
N ALA A 126 -14.32 10.00 0.69
CA ALA A 126 -13.21 9.10 1.00
C ALA A 126 -13.51 8.15 2.18
N LEU A 127 -14.23 8.61 3.22
CA LEU A 127 -14.69 7.76 4.31
C LEU A 127 -15.74 6.75 3.84
N ASP A 128 -16.61 7.13 2.91
CA ASP A 128 -17.60 6.24 2.31
C ASP A 128 -16.95 5.11 1.50
N MET A 129 -15.93 5.42 0.71
CA MET A 129 -15.16 4.42 -0.06
C MET A 129 -14.56 3.30 0.81
N VAL A 130 -14.34 3.55 2.10
CA VAL A 130 -13.77 2.60 3.06
C VAL A 130 -14.74 2.15 4.16
N ASP A 131 -16.04 2.39 3.98
CA ASP A 131 -17.11 2.03 4.91
C ASP A 131 -16.91 2.60 6.33
N MET A 132 -16.48 3.88 6.42
CA MET A 132 -16.18 4.56 7.69
C MET A 132 -16.97 5.86 7.91
N THR A 133 -18.00 6.13 7.11
CA THR A 133 -18.82 7.35 7.22
C THR A 133 -19.45 7.50 8.59
N ALA A 134 -19.98 6.42 9.16
CA ALA A 134 -20.60 6.42 10.50
C ALA A 134 -19.62 6.77 11.63
N ALA A 135 -18.33 6.50 11.44
CA ALA A 135 -17.27 6.78 12.39
C ALA A 135 -16.62 8.16 12.22
N ALA A 136 -17.07 8.98 11.26
CA ALA A 136 -16.45 10.26 10.91
C ALA A 136 -16.16 11.17 12.11
N ARG A 137 -17.07 11.20 13.10
CA ARG A 137 -16.97 12.03 14.30
C ARG A 137 -16.36 11.31 15.51
N GLN A 138 -16.04 10.02 15.38
CA GLN A 138 -15.42 9.28 16.48
C GLN A 138 -13.95 9.70 16.64
N THR A 139 -13.49 9.71 17.89
CA THR A 139 -12.08 9.97 18.21
C THR A 139 -11.22 8.85 17.63
N TYR A 140 -10.18 9.21 16.87
CA TYR A 140 -9.31 8.26 16.17
C TYR A 140 -8.67 7.22 17.12
N ALA A 141 -8.30 7.65 18.33
CA ALA A 141 -7.72 6.77 19.35
C ALA A 141 -8.67 5.66 19.83
N THR A 142 -10.00 5.85 19.75
CA THR A 142 -11.00 4.87 20.18
C THR A 142 -11.36 3.84 19.11
N LEU A 143 -10.87 4.03 17.88
CA LEU A 143 -11.12 3.11 16.77
C LEU A 143 -10.33 1.80 16.95
N SER A 144 -10.88 0.69 16.45
CA SER A 144 -10.15 -0.58 16.35
C SER A 144 -8.96 -0.48 15.36
N GLY A 145 -8.02 -1.41 15.42
CA GLY A 145 -6.89 -1.46 14.49
C GLY A 145 -7.32 -1.39 13.02
N GLY A 146 -8.25 -2.25 12.61
CA GLY A 146 -8.79 -2.27 11.24
C GLY A 146 -9.57 -1.01 10.87
N GLN A 147 -10.28 -0.39 11.82
CA GLN A 147 -10.93 0.91 11.59
C GLN A 147 -9.90 2.02 11.38
N ARG A 148 -8.83 2.06 12.17
CA ARG A 148 -7.73 3.02 12.01
C ARG A 148 -7.06 2.88 10.64
N GLN A 149 -6.79 1.64 10.21
CA GLN A 149 -6.22 1.39 8.87
C GLN A 149 -7.13 1.94 7.76
N ARG A 150 -8.43 1.67 7.82
CA ARG A 150 -9.40 2.19 6.84
C ARG A 150 -9.45 3.72 6.84
N VAL A 151 -9.38 4.38 7.99
CA VAL A 151 -9.28 5.85 8.08
C VAL A 151 -7.98 6.37 7.44
N LEU A 152 -6.85 5.68 7.59
CA LEU A 152 -5.59 6.06 6.93
C LEU A 152 -5.65 5.88 5.41
N ILE A 153 -6.34 4.85 4.93
CA ILE A 153 -6.62 4.69 3.50
C ILE A 153 -7.53 5.81 3.01
N ALA A 154 -8.60 6.15 3.73
CA ALA A 154 -9.47 7.29 3.40
C ALA A 154 -8.68 8.60 3.33
N ARG A 155 -7.73 8.82 4.24
CA ARG A 155 -6.81 9.96 4.19
C ARG A 155 -6.02 10.00 2.87
N ALA A 156 -5.47 8.86 2.46
CA ALA A 156 -4.74 8.76 1.20
C ALA A 156 -5.65 9.01 -0.02
N LEU A 157 -6.90 8.53 0.02
CA LEU A 157 -7.92 8.71 -1.03
C LEU A 157 -8.49 10.13 -1.10
N CYS A 158 -8.56 10.85 0.03
CA CYS A 158 -9.16 12.19 0.12
C CYS A 158 -8.50 13.20 -0.83
N GLY A 159 -7.25 12.97 -1.19
CA GLY A 159 -6.53 13.69 -2.24
C GLY A 159 -7.00 13.36 -3.66
N GLN A 160 -7.94 12.44 -3.89
CA GLN A 160 -8.34 11.94 -5.21
C GLN A 160 -7.12 11.53 -6.05
N PRO A 161 -6.33 10.57 -5.59
CA PRO A 161 -5.09 10.16 -6.26
C PRO A 161 -5.40 9.36 -7.54
N ALA A 162 -4.43 9.34 -8.46
CA ALA A 162 -4.44 8.43 -9.60
C ALA A 162 -3.66 7.13 -9.31
N LEU A 163 -2.82 7.15 -8.27
CA LEU A 163 -2.04 6.01 -7.79
C LEU A 163 -2.13 5.96 -6.26
N LEU A 164 -2.42 4.79 -5.71
CA LEU A 164 -2.44 4.53 -4.27
C LEU A 164 -1.26 3.64 -3.88
N LEU A 165 -0.41 4.12 -2.96
CA LEU A 165 0.68 3.35 -2.36
C LEU A 165 0.31 3.01 -0.92
N LEU A 166 0.29 1.73 -0.57
CA LEU A 166 -0.06 1.22 0.75
C LEU A 166 1.12 0.43 1.33
N ASP A 167 1.65 0.88 2.45
CA ASP A 167 2.78 0.21 3.12
C ASP A 167 2.26 -0.58 4.32
N GLU A 168 2.24 -1.92 4.21
CA GLU A 168 1.75 -2.89 5.20
C GLU A 168 0.31 -2.60 5.69
N PRO A 169 -0.69 -2.55 4.80
CA PRO A 169 -2.05 -2.14 5.16
C PRO A 169 -2.79 -3.13 6.06
N THR A 170 -2.34 -4.39 6.18
CA THR A 170 -2.91 -5.43 7.04
C THR A 170 -2.23 -5.52 8.41
N ALA A 171 -1.16 -4.74 8.67
CA ALA A 171 -0.45 -4.80 9.94
C ALA A 171 -1.37 -4.45 11.12
N ASN A 172 -1.40 -5.30 12.15
CA ASN A 172 -2.21 -5.15 13.37
C ASN A 172 -3.74 -5.14 13.13
N VAL A 173 -4.20 -5.83 12.10
CA VAL A 173 -5.61 -6.02 11.78
C VAL A 173 -5.99 -7.48 12.07
N ASP A 174 -7.16 -7.71 12.65
CA ASP A 174 -7.72 -9.05 12.84
C ASP A 174 -8.23 -9.63 11.51
N ALA A 175 -8.47 -10.93 11.45
CA ALA A 175 -8.89 -11.63 10.23
C ALA A 175 -10.17 -11.04 9.59
N LEU A 176 -11.13 -10.58 10.42
CA LEU A 176 -12.36 -9.95 9.92
C LEU A 176 -12.08 -8.57 9.30
N GLY A 177 -11.22 -7.79 9.93
CA GLY A 177 -10.80 -6.48 9.42
C GLY A 177 -9.97 -6.62 8.14
N GLU A 178 -9.14 -7.66 8.05
CA GLU A 178 -8.37 -8.00 6.85
C GLU A 178 -9.29 -8.33 5.67
N SER A 179 -10.28 -9.23 5.85
CA SER A 179 -11.26 -9.55 4.80
C SER A 179 -11.98 -8.30 4.29
N ARG A 180 -12.43 -7.42 5.18
CA ARG A 180 -13.06 -6.14 4.80
C ARG A 180 -12.11 -5.23 4.02
N LEU A 181 -10.85 -5.19 4.43
CA LEU A 181 -9.84 -4.41 3.72
C LEU A 181 -9.62 -4.93 2.30
N MET A 182 -9.59 -6.27 2.13
CA MET A 182 -9.51 -6.90 0.80
C MET A 182 -10.67 -6.50 -0.11
N ASP A 183 -11.89 -6.52 0.40
CA ASP A 183 -13.08 -6.11 -0.36
C ASP A 183 -12.98 -4.64 -0.79
N ILE A 184 -12.47 -3.76 0.09
CA ILE A 184 -12.23 -2.35 -0.22
C ILE A 184 -11.17 -2.23 -1.33
N LEU A 185 -10.03 -2.89 -1.21
CA LEU A 185 -8.96 -2.83 -2.21
C LEU A 185 -9.43 -3.36 -3.57
N LYS A 186 -10.25 -4.43 -3.58
CA LYS A 186 -10.86 -4.96 -4.80
C LYS A 186 -11.78 -3.94 -5.48
N ARG A 187 -12.61 -3.23 -4.72
CA ARG A 187 -13.47 -2.15 -5.28
C ARG A 187 -12.64 -1.00 -5.83
N LEU A 188 -11.56 -0.63 -5.16
CA LEU A 188 -10.68 0.47 -5.56
C LEU A 188 -9.83 0.13 -6.79
N SER A 189 -9.37 -1.12 -6.94
CA SER A 189 -8.52 -1.54 -8.07
C SER A 189 -9.22 -1.40 -9.43
N GLY A 190 -10.55 -1.45 -9.47
CA GLY A 190 -11.32 -1.13 -10.68
C GLY A 190 -11.34 0.35 -11.07
N GLN A 191 -10.86 1.24 -10.21
CA GLN A 191 -10.95 2.70 -10.38
C GLN A 191 -9.59 3.39 -10.47
N MET A 192 -8.54 2.80 -9.90
CA MET A 192 -7.19 3.38 -9.85
C MET A 192 -6.12 2.29 -9.73
N SER A 193 -4.88 2.65 -10.03
CA SER A 193 -3.74 1.77 -9.81
C SER A 193 -3.38 1.72 -8.32
N ILE A 194 -3.07 0.52 -7.82
CA ILE A 194 -2.73 0.29 -6.42
C ILE A 194 -1.42 -0.50 -6.33
N VAL A 195 -0.51 0.01 -5.53
CA VAL A 195 0.72 -0.70 -5.14
C VAL A 195 0.67 -0.91 -3.63
N THR A 196 0.67 -2.16 -3.21
CA THR A 196 0.75 -2.51 -1.79
C THR A 196 2.11 -3.12 -1.48
N VAL A 197 2.66 -2.81 -0.32
CA VAL A 197 3.80 -3.53 0.26
C VAL A 197 3.25 -4.45 1.32
N SER A 198 3.50 -5.74 1.22
CA SER A 198 3.04 -6.70 2.22
C SER A 198 4.00 -7.88 2.33
N HIS A 199 3.99 -8.51 3.49
CA HIS A 199 4.58 -9.83 3.72
C HIS A 199 3.51 -10.92 3.86
N ASP A 200 2.23 -10.56 3.69
CA ASP A 200 1.09 -11.43 3.81
C ASP A 200 0.72 -12.06 2.46
N LEU A 201 0.77 -13.39 2.42
CA LEU A 201 0.45 -14.20 1.24
C LEU A 201 -1.04 -14.26 0.93
N GLY A 202 -1.89 -14.18 1.94
CA GLY A 202 -3.33 -14.20 1.76
C GLY A 202 -3.78 -13.00 0.92
N LEU A 203 -3.20 -11.84 1.17
CA LEU A 203 -3.40 -10.61 0.38
C LEU A 203 -2.93 -10.81 -1.07
N VAL A 204 -1.78 -11.46 -1.24
CA VAL A 204 -1.16 -11.64 -2.56
C VAL A 204 -1.97 -12.59 -3.44
N SER A 205 -2.44 -13.73 -2.90
CA SER A 205 -3.04 -14.79 -3.71
C SER A 205 -4.43 -14.45 -4.27
N ASN A 206 -5.21 -13.58 -3.61
CA ASN A 206 -6.62 -13.38 -3.94
C ASN A 206 -6.93 -12.13 -4.78
N LEU A 207 -6.06 -11.13 -4.80
CA LEU A 207 -6.35 -9.83 -5.43
C LEU A 207 -5.29 -9.34 -6.41
N VAL A 208 -4.05 -9.77 -6.23
CA VAL A 208 -2.90 -9.20 -6.90
C VAL A 208 -2.65 -9.88 -8.24
N GLN A 209 -2.45 -9.10 -9.30
CA GLN A 209 -2.20 -9.61 -10.65
C GLN A 209 -0.73 -9.99 -10.85
N ARG A 210 0.18 -9.19 -10.26
CA ARG A 210 1.63 -9.41 -10.33
C ARG A 210 2.28 -9.07 -9.00
N VAL A 211 3.36 -9.77 -8.70
CA VAL A 211 4.17 -9.54 -7.51
C VAL A 211 5.56 -9.08 -7.92
N ILE A 212 6.03 -8.05 -7.24
CA ILE A 212 7.38 -7.52 -7.38
C ILE A 212 8.18 -7.94 -6.14
N CYS A 213 9.09 -8.89 -6.33
CA CYS A 213 9.96 -9.40 -5.29
C CYS A 213 11.20 -8.51 -5.18
N VAL A 214 11.39 -7.85 -4.02
CA VAL A 214 12.50 -6.91 -3.79
C VAL A 214 13.47 -7.49 -2.76
N ASN A 215 14.69 -7.80 -3.22
CA ASN A 215 15.82 -8.17 -2.38
C ASN A 215 17.11 -7.65 -3.04
N ARG A 216 17.44 -6.38 -2.79
CA ARG A 216 18.43 -5.58 -3.50
C ARG A 216 18.13 -5.44 -5.00
N ARG A 217 17.79 -6.51 -5.67
CA ARG A 217 17.30 -6.57 -7.05
C ARG A 217 15.80 -6.83 -7.08
N VAL A 218 15.23 -6.71 -8.25
CA VAL A 218 13.79 -6.96 -8.45
C VAL A 218 13.59 -8.16 -9.35
N LEU A 219 12.69 -9.06 -8.94
CA LEU A 219 12.13 -10.13 -9.76
C LEU A 219 10.62 -9.93 -9.84
N ILE A 220 10.06 -10.08 -11.04
CA ILE A 220 8.62 -9.91 -11.28
C ILE A 220 8.02 -11.28 -11.59
N HIS A 221 6.98 -11.65 -10.86
CA HIS A 221 6.25 -12.89 -11.08
C HIS A 221 4.76 -12.61 -11.26
N PRO A 222 4.09 -13.20 -12.28
CA PRO A 222 2.65 -13.31 -12.30
C PRO A 222 2.17 -14.07 -11.06
N THR A 223 1.05 -13.68 -10.46
CA THR A 223 0.54 -14.32 -9.23
C THR A 223 0.28 -15.81 -9.42
N SER A 224 -0.11 -16.24 -10.64
CA SER A 224 -0.32 -17.65 -11.01
C SER A 224 0.93 -18.53 -10.88
N HIS A 225 2.12 -17.94 -10.77
CA HIS A 225 3.41 -18.64 -10.66
C HIS A 225 4.06 -18.49 -9.27
N ILE A 226 3.38 -17.91 -8.30
CA ILE A 226 3.90 -17.84 -6.93
C ILE A 226 3.67 -19.21 -6.27
N THR A 227 4.64 -20.09 -6.47
CA THR A 227 4.71 -21.39 -5.76
C THR A 227 5.44 -21.20 -4.44
N GLY A 228 5.25 -22.14 -3.48
CA GLY A 228 6.01 -22.16 -2.23
C GLY A 228 7.54 -22.02 -2.44
N GLN A 229 8.03 -22.49 -3.59
CA GLN A 229 9.45 -22.44 -3.97
C GLN A 229 9.97 -21.01 -4.22
N VAL A 230 9.19 -20.13 -4.85
CA VAL A 230 9.52 -18.69 -5.01
C VAL A 230 9.61 -17.99 -3.66
N PHE A 231 8.81 -18.45 -2.71
CA PHE A 231 8.85 -17.95 -1.33
C PHE A 231 10.07 -18.44 -0.55
N GLU A 232 10.42 -19.70 -0.69
CA GLU A 232 11.64 -20.27 -0.09
C GLU A 232 12.89 -19.59 -0.62
N ASP A 233 12.95 -19.29 -1.91
CA ASP A 233 14.07 -18.56 -2.54
C ASP A 233 14.20 -17.11 -2.04
N LEU A 234 13.05 -16.46 -1.70
CA LEU A 234 13.02 -15.06 -1.24
C LEU A 234 13.29 -14.90 0.26
N TYR A 235 12.81 -15.83 1.09
CA TYR A 235 12.85 -15.73 2.54
C TYR A 235 13.87 -16.69 3.20
N GLY A 236 14.50 -17.57 2.40
CA GLY A 236 15.39 -18.63 2.91
C GLY A 236 14.62 -19.69 3.70
N THR A 237 15.21 -20.87 3.88
CA THR A 237 14.64 -22.09 4.47
C THR A 237 14.12 -22.00 5.93
N GLN A 238 13.94 -20.81 6.51
CA GLN A 238 13.59 -20.64 7.94
C GLN A 238 12.10 -20.46 8.26
N ARG A 239 11.18 -20.45 7.29
CA ARG A 239 9.73 -20.48 7.61
C ARG A 239 9.03 -21.62 6.87
N ARG A 240 8.75 -22.70 7.61
CA ARG A 240 7.83 -23.75 7.16
C ARG A 240 6.44 -23.15 6.94
N ILE A 241 5.92 -23.29 5.75
CA ILE A 241 4.49 -23.03 5.44
C ILE A 241 3.70 -24.08 6.21
N VAL A 242 2.84 -23.67 7.12
CA VAL A 242 1.83 -24.55 7.72
C VAL A 242 0.73 -24.69 6.69
N GLU A 243 0.80 -25.74 5.86
CA GLU A 243 -0.33 -26.17 5.04
C GLU A 243 -1.43 -26.64 6.01
N HIS A 244 -2.54 -25.94 6.06
CA HIS A 244 -3.77 -26.48 6.61
C HIS A 244 -4.28 -27.55 5.64
N GLY A 245 -3.83 -28.79 5.86
CA GLY A 245 -4.33 -29.97 5.16
C GLY A 245 -5.82 -30.14 5.45
N GLU A 246 -6.58 -30.36 4.39
CA GLU A 246 -7.98 -30.81 4.45
C GLU A 246 -8.09 -32.02 5.40
N VAL A 247 -8.94 -31.88 6.41
CA VAL A 247 -9.32 -32.99 7.28
C VAL A 247 -10.23 -33.90 6.47
N THR A 248 -9.68 -34.96 5.93
CA THR A 248 -10.48 -36.07 5.35
C THR A 248 -11.23 -36.78 6.48
N PRO A 249 -12.57 -36.89 6.44
CA PRO A 249 -13.31 -37.60 7.47
C PRO A 249 -12.98 -39.09 7.35
N GLY A 250 -12.45 -39.68 8.43
CA GLY A 250 -12.12 -41.08 8.55
C GLY A 250 -13.35 -41.96 8.37
N ARG A 251 -13.24 -43.00 7.55
CA ARG A 251 -14.20 -44.10 7.41
C ARG A 251 -14.38 -44.82 8.76
N PRO A 252 -15.61 -45.18 9.14
CA PRO A 252 -15.82 -46.05 10.29
C PRO A 252 -15.38 -47.46 9.90
N GLY A 253 -14.41 -48.00 10.63
CA GLY A 253 -13.99 -49.41 10.55
C GLY A 253 -15.03 -50.32 11.18
N ASN A 254 -15.51 -51.29 10.42
CA ASN A 254 -16.19 -52.49 10.90
C ASN A 254 -15.20 -53.38 11.67
N GLY A 255 -15.64 -53.81 12.84
CA GLY A 255 -14.99 -54.85 13.61
C GLY A 255 -15.60 -54.96 15.00
#